data_4decc35bfeb6ff0fdc8fb402663db7fd
#
_entry.id   4decc35bfeb6ff0fdc8fb402663db7fd
#
_cell.length_a   1.000
_cell.length_b   1.000
_cell.length_c   1.000
_cell.angle_alpha   90.00
_cell.angle_beta   90.00
_cell.angle_gamma   90.00
#
_symmetry.space_group_name_H-M   'P 1'
#
loop_
_entity.id
_entity.type
_entity.pdbx_description
1 polymer ?
#
loop_
_entity_poly.entity_id
_entity_poly.type
_entity_poly.pdbx_seq_one_letter_code
_entity_poly.pdbx_strand_id
1 'polypeptide(L)'
;LNMKLADLGNISLSGGYSTPGWGSIDQKVSERSRETVRNIDATGNFQAGKFFPDKLGISLPIYLSYNQIRKDQKYNPLDTDLKIKQLDKGEYKTYLLDVTPEKQTSRSINFSNVKKMRTGSKKKHFYDIANFDATFAYNENEKKDINTEFDIVQNYKGGLNYNFNHRPKSLKPFKKTPIIKAVEKKHMAKLIKEEKVLLDSLKAIRGIKNSSSQIKIIQTEIKDLKKEKIDYRKKMTKLKRSKYLALYRDFNFQYMPQQVGVKTNMNRLYSARKIRNVSNADLLIDTTFNKNWYFDRNYNLKWNLTRTLKLNYNAS
;
A
#
# COMPACT_ATOMS: atom_id res chain seq x y z
N LEU A 1 32.83 7.76 -5.36
CA LEU A 1 32.25 8.73 -6.26
C LEU A 1 30.75 8.73 -6.14
N ASN A 2 30.15 9.89 -5.85
CA ASN A 2 28.70 10.05 -5.80
C ASN A 2 28.29 11.08 -6.86
N MET A 3 27.41 10.69 -7.77
CA MET A 3 26.91 11.56 -8.83
C MET A 3 25.40 11.72 -8.69
N LYS A 4 24.94 12.96 -8.64
CA LYS A 4 23.52 13.30 -8.68
C LYS A 4 23.14 13.66 -10.11
N LEU A 5 22.19 12.93 -10.68
CA LEU A 5 21.68 13.14 -12.03
C LEU A 5 20.44 14.04 -11.98
N ALA A 6 20.64 15.30 -11.59
CA ALA A 6 19.54 16.24 -11.40
C ALA A 6 18.36 15.60 -10.65
N ASP A 7 17.18 15.64 -11.26
CA ASP A 7 15.96 15.05 -10.71
C ASP A 7 15.74 13.57 -11.10
N LEU A 8 16.60 13.02 -11.97
CA LEU A 8 16.45 11.64 -12.45
C LEU A 8 16.91 10.62 -11.44
N GLY A 9 17.86 10.98 -10.56
CA GLY A 9 18.35 10.04 -9.56
C GLY A 9 19.77 10.30 -9.10
N ASN A 10 20.38 9.28 -8.54
CA ASN A 10 21.75 9.29 -8.08
C ASN A 10 22.46 7.97 -8.39
N ILE A 11 23.75 8.06 -8.66
CA ILE A 11 24.65 6.92 -8.83
C ILE A 11 25.75 7.04 -7.80
N SER A 12 26.06 5.97 -7.11
CA SER A 12 27.18 5.85 -6.18
C SER A 12 28.09 4.73 -6.61
N LEU A 13 29.37 5.05 -6.73
CA LEU A 13 30.44 4.11 -7.06
C LEU A 13 31.47 4.13 -5.94
N SER A 14 31.80 2.99 -5.37
CA SER A 14 32.88 2.83 -4.43
C SER A 14 33.78 1.66 -4.82
N GLY A 15 35.05 1.76 -4.49
CA GLY A 15 36.02 0.72 -4.70
C GLY A 15 37.03 0.70 -3.57
N GLY A 16 37.45 -0.49 -3.18
CA GLY A 16 38.44 -0.68 -2.15
C GLY A 16 39.51 -1.68 -2.58
N TYR A 17 40.72 -1.43 -2.14
CA TYR A 17 41.85 -2.33 -2.30
C TYR A 17 42.56 -2.44 -0.96
N SER A 18 42.75 -3.66 -0.49
CA SER A 18 43.46 -3.92 0.75
C SER A 18 44.31 -5.18 0.63
N THR A 19 45.42 -5.20 1.32
CA THR A 19 46.31 -6.37 1.41
C THR A 19 46.52 -6.70 2.89
N PRO A 20 45.51 -7.33 3.53
CA PRO A 20 45.65 -7.78 4.91
C PRO A 20 46.79 -8.81 4.97
N GLY A 21 47.73 -8.59 5.85
CA GLY A 21 48.86 -9.48 6.10
C GLY A 21 49.14 -9.68 7.57
N TRP A 22 48.12 -9.36 8.37
CA TRP A 22 48.20 -9.38 9.82
C TRP A 22 47.79 -10.76 10.34
N GLY A 23 48.47 -11.18 11.37
CA GLY A 23 48.12 -12.34 12.17
C GLY A 23 48.46 -12.07 13.63
N SER A 24 47.96 -12.89 14.52
CA SER A 24 48.39 -12.89 15.92
C SER A 24 49.90 -13.14 16.01
N ILE A 25 50.53 -12.61 17.08
CA ILE A 25 51.96 -12.81 17.32
C ILE A 25 52.29 -14.31 17.40
N ASP A 26 51.36 -15.11 17.91
CA ASP A 26 51.52 -16.58 18.08
C ASP A 26 51.26 -17.38 16.81
N GLN A 27 50.74 -16.76 15.76
CA GLN A 27 50.51 -17.43 14.48
C GLN A 27 51.78 -17.52 13.66
N LYS A 28 52.07 -18.72 13.16
CA LYS A 28 53.14 -18.90 12.17
C LYS A 28 52.92 -18.08 10.93
N VAL A 29 53.98 -17.66 10.26
CA VAL A 29 53.90 -16.82 9.05
C VAL A 29 53.05 -17.48 7.94
N SER A 30 53.04 -18.82 7.85
CA SER A 30 52.25 -19.62 6.92
C SER A 30 50.73 -19.60 7.25
N GLU A 31 50.37 -19.41 8.50
CA GLU A 31 48.97 -19.43 8.97
C GLU A 31 48.32 -18.02 8.87
N ARG A 32 49.11 -16.97 8.62
CA ARG A 32 48.60 -15.60 8.49
C ARG A 32 47.87 -15.42 7.16
N SER A 33 46.69 -14.84 7.22
CA SER A 33 45.96 -14.46 5.99
C SER A 33 46.80 -13.51 5.15
N ARG A 34 47.18 -13.96 3.96
CA ARG A 34 47.97 -13.16 2.99
C ARG A 34 47.23 -13.14 1.67
N GLU A 35 46.23 -12.30 1.64
CA GLU A 35 45.33 -12.14 0.50
C GLU A 35 45.32 -10.68 0.02
N THR A 36 44.93 -10.48 -1.21
CA THR A 36 44.63 -9.18 -1.75
C THR A 36 43.12 -9.11 -1.94
N VAL A 37 42.48 -8.18 -1.24
CA VAL A 37 41.04 -7.96 -1.31
C VAL A 37 40.75 -6.78 -2.21
N ARG A 38 39.89 -6.97 -3.18
CA ARG A 38 39.34 -5.93 -4.05
C ARG A 38 37.84 -5.95 -3.93
N ASN A 39 37.25 -4.79 -3.66
CA ASN A 39 35.81 -4.64 -3.67
C ASN A 39 35.41 -3.52 -4.65
N ILE A 40 34.31 -3.75 -5.34
CA ILE A 40 33.67 -2.77 -6.23
C ILE A 40 32.20 -2.77 -5.84
N ASP A 41 31.68 -1.59 -5.61
CA ASP A 41 30.28 -1.38 -5.28
C ASP A 41 29.72 -0.29 -6.18
N ALA A 42 28.64 -0.56 -6.87
CA ALA A 42 27.94 0.35 -7.73
C ALA A 42 26.45 0.32 -7.38
N THR A 43 25.87 1.45 -7.01
CA THR A 43 24.45 1.57 -6.74
C THR A 43 23.84 2.72 -7.52
N GLY A 44 22.63 2.54 -7.99
CA GLY A 44 21.88 3.53 -8.73
C GLY A 44 20.44 3.59 -8.32
N ASN A 45 19.93 4.79 -8.06
CA ASN A 45 18.51 5.05 -7.84
C ASN A 45 18.02 5.97 -8.94
N PHE A 46 17.00 5.56 -9.67
CA PHE A 46 16.47 6.28 -10.81
C PHE A 46 14.96 6.45 -10.70
N GLN A 47 14.47 7.64 -11.03
CA GLN A 47 13.05 7.94 -11.17
C GLN A 47 12.65 7.89 -12.65
N ALA A 48 12.57 6.67 -13.21
CA ALA A 48 12.28 6.47 -14.62
C ALA A 48 10.88 7.00 -15.03
N GLY A 49 9.99 7.24 -14.07
CA GLY A 49 8.72 7.92 -14.31
C GLY A 49 8.84 9.29 -14.96
N LYS A 50 9.98 9.98 -14.78
CA LYS A 50 10.25 11.30 -15.36
C LYS A 50 10.53 11.29 -16.86
N PHE A 51 10.80 10.14 -17.45
CA PHE A 51 10.89 10.01 -18.91
C PHE A 51 9.52 10.05 -19.59
N PHE A 52 8.45 9.93 -18.81
CA PHE A 52 7.08 10.00 -19.32
C PHE A 52 6.50 11.41 -19.10
N PRO A 53 5.59 11.87 -19.96
CA PRO A 53 4.91 13.13 -19.75
C PRO A 53 4.19 13.19 -18.39
N ASP A 54 4.29 14.32 -17.68
CA ASP A 54 3.69 14.51 -16.35
C ASP A 54 2.17 14.24 -16.32
N LYS A 55 1.51 14.44 -17.46
CA LYS A 55 0.07 14.13 -17.64
C LYS A 55 -0.28 12.67 -17.39
N LEU A 56 0.66 11.75 -17.63
CA LEU A 56 0.46 10.32 -17.40
C LEU A 56 0.54 9.97 -15.91
N GLY A 57 1.28 10.75 -15.11
CA GLY A 57 1.43 10.55 -13.67
C GLY A 57 2.07 9.21 -13.30
N ILE A 58 3.00 8.70 -14.10
CA ILE A 58 3.66 7.41 -13.85
C ILE A 58 4.79 7.61 -12.84
N SER A 59 4.75 6.86 -11.75
CA SER A 59 5.86 6.73 -10.79
C SER A 59 6.53 5.39 -10.99
N LEU A 60 7.80 5.40 -11.40
CA LEU A 60 8.61 4.21 -11.69
C LEU A 60 9.99 4.37 -11.06
N PRO A 61 10.14 4.19 -9.75
CA PRO A 61 11.45 4.18 -9.11
C PRO A 61 12.15 2.85 -9.38
N ILE A 62 13.42 2.93 -9.80
CA ILE A 62 14.28 1.80 -10.10
C ILE A 62 15.50 1.90 -9.19
N TYR A 63 15.79 0.81 -8.49
CA TYR A 63 17.03 0.64 -7.75
C TYR A 63 17.85 -0.47 -8.38
N LEU A 64 19.11 -0.16 -8.69
CA LEU A 64 20.10 -1.10 -9.20
C LEU A 64 21.25 -1.17 -8.22
N SER A 65 21.76 -2.37 -7.95
CA SER A 65 23.01 -2.52 -7.22
C SER A 65 23.86 -3.65 -7.80
N TYR A 66 25.15 -3.43 -7.79
CA TYR A 66 26.17 -4.38 -8.13
C TYR A 66 27.28 -4.28 -7.09
N ASN A 67 27.56 -5.38 -6.43
CA ASN A 67 28.66 -5.49 -5.49
C ASN A 67 29.50 -6.70 -5.87
N GLN A 68 30.82 -6.54 -5.91
CA GLN A 68 31.77 -7.62 -6.15
C GLN A 68 32.93 -7.53 -5.18
N ILE A 69 33.14 -8.61 -4.44
CA ILE A 69 34.30 -8.78 -3.57
C ILE A 69 35.14 -9.92 -4.18
N ARG A 70 36.41 -9.64 -4.41
CA ARG A 70 37.37 -10.63 -4.88
C ARG A 70 38.57 -10.64 -3.94
N LYS A 71 38.89 -11.85 -3.45
CA LYS A 71 40.07 -12.10 -2.61
C LYS A 71 41.02 -13.01 -3.39
N ASP A 72 42.17 -12.47 -3.73
CA ASP A 72 43.23 -13.21 -4.43
C ASP A 72 44.26 -13.67 -3.38
N GLN A 73 44.36 -14.98 -3.20
CA GLN A 73 45.29 -15.60 -2.27
C GLN A 73 46.73 -15.51 -2.81
N LYS A 74 47.69 -15.20 -1.93
CA LYS A 74 49.12 -15.20 -2.28
C LYS A 74 49.74 -16.60 -2.28
N TYR A 75 49.21 -17.46 -1.40
CA TYR A 75 49.63 -18.84 -1.24
C TYR A 75 48.52 -19.77 -1.70
N ASN A 76 48.92 -20.99 -2.09
CA ASN A 76 47.94 -22.03 -2.38
C ASN A 76 47.21 -22.42 -1.09
N PRO A 77 45.89 -22.31 -1.00
CA PRO A 77 45.15 -22.70 0.20
C PRO A 77 45.27 -24.22 0.52
N LEU A 78 45.62 -25.02 -0.45
CA LEU A 78 45.82 -26.47 -0.27
C LEU A 78 47.25 -26.82 0.15
N ASP A 79 48.19 -25.93 -0.12
CA ASP A 79 49.58 -26.08 0.25
C ASP A 79 50.13 -24.70 0.62
N THR A 80 50.06 -24.38 1.91
CA THR A 80 50.35 -23.04 2.46
C THR A 80 51.80 -22.60 2.30
N ASP A 81 52.70 -23.49 1.94
CA ASP A 81 54.11 -23.19 1.69
C ASP A 81 54.36 -22.77 0.24
N LEU A 82 53.41 -23.08 -0.65
CA LEU A 82 53.53 -22.79 -2.07
C LEU A 82 53.01 -21.42 -2.43
N LYS A 83 53.88 -20.51 -2.89
CA LYS A 83 53.45 -19.19 -3.40
C LYS A 83 52.98 -19.32 -4.84
N ILE A 84 51.75 -19.01 -5.16
CA ILE A 84 51.13 -19.10 -6.49
C ILE A 84 51.94 -18.32 -7.56
N LYS A 85 52.45 -17.15 -7.20
CA LYS A 85 53.26 -16.32 -8.15
C LYS A 85 54.62 -16.91 -8.51
N GLN A 86 55.20 -17.71 -7.63
CA GLN A 86 56.54 -18.31 -7.83
C GLN A 86 56.50 -19.63 -8.61
N LEU A 87 55.34 -20.14 -8.91
CA LEU A 87 55.16 -21.31 -9.76
C LEU A 87 55.59 -21.01 -11.19
N ASP A 88 56.20 -21.97 -11.85
CA ASP A 88 56.50 -21.89 -13.28
C ASP A 88 55.24 -21.78 -14.12
N LYS A 89 55.36 -21.16 -15.28
CA LYS A 89 54.26 -20.99 -16.23
C LYS A 89 53.85 -22.40 -16.74
N GLY A 90 52.64 -22.83 -16.41
CA GLY A 90 52.11 -24.12 -16.80
C GLY A 90 50.62 -24.22 -16.51
N GLU A 91 50.02 -25.34 -16.89
CA GLU A 91 48.60 -25.62 -16.68
C GLU A 91 48.20 -25.57 -15.22
N TYR A 92 49.04 -26.09 -14.32
CA TYR A 92 48.79 -26.08 -12.88
C TYR A 92 48.66 -24.65 -12.29
N LYS A 93 49.56 -23.74 -12.70
CA LYS A 93 49.46 -22.33 -12.29
C LYS A 93 48.19 -21.66 -12.82
N THR A 94 47.85 -21.93 -14.08
CA THR A 94 46.63 -21.41 -14.69
C THR A 94 45.40 -21.92 -13.95
N TYR A 95 45.36 -23.21 -13.62
CA TYR A 95 44.32 -23.82 -12.81
C TYR A 95 44.22 -23.16 -11.42
N LEU A 96 45.32 -22.98 -10.70
CA LEU A 96 45.29 -22.32 -9.39
C LEU A 96 44.85 -20.88 -9.47
N LEU A 97 45.24 -20.10 -10.47
CA LEU A 97 44.81 -18.74 -10.65
C LEU A 97 43.30 -18.56 -10.94
N ASP A 98 42.68 -19.59 -11.49
CA ASP A 98 41.21 -19.60 -11.69
C ASP A 98 40.45 -20.11 -10.46
N VAL A 99 41.00 -21.05 -9.73
CA VAL A 99 40.31 -21.79 -8.67
C VAL A 99 40.48 -21.14 -7.28
N THR A 100 41.67 -20.60 -7.00
CA THR A 100 41.99 -20.06 -5.66
C THR A 100 41.34 -18.74 -5.31
N PRO A 101 41.00 -17.82 -6.24
CA PRO A 101 40.34 -16.60 -5.86
C PRO A 101 38.93 -16.84 -5.30
N GLU A 102 38.67 -16.32 -4.10
CA GLU A 102 37.33 -16.21 -3.59
C GLU A 102 36.63 -15.01 -4.27
N LYS A 103 35.53 -15.26 -4.95
CA LYS A 103 34.74 -14.25 -5.62
C LYS A 103 33.32 -14.31 -5.14
N GLN A 104 32.82 -13.19 -4.63
CA GLN A 104 31.42 -13.01 -4.30
C GLN A 104 30.87 -11.85 -5.12
N THR A 105 29.78 -12.11 -5.84
CA THR A 105 29.10 -11.11 -6.66
C THR A 105 27.64 -11.04 -6.25
N SER A 106 27.17 -9.85 -5.92
CA SER A 106 25.77 -9.59 -5.60
C SER A 106 25.20 -8.61 -6.62
N ARG A 107 24.05 -8.94 -7.20
CA ARG A 107 23.33 -8.10 -8.16
C ARG A 107 21.90 -7.93 -7.70
N SER A 108 21.38 -6.72 -7.81
CA SER A 108 19.98 -6.48 -7.45
C SER A 108 19.33 -5.47 -8.39
N ILE A 109 18.10 -5.76 -8.77
CA ILE A 109 17.25 -4.90 -9.56
C ILE A 109 15.90 -4.83 -8.86
N ASN A 110 15.50 -3.64 -8.42
CA ASN A 110 14.26 -3.45 -7.67
C ASN A 110 13.41 -2.34 -8.31
N PHE A 111 12.16 -2.66 -8.57
CA PHE A 111 11.11 -1.72 -8.95
C PHE A 111 10.14 -1.64 -7.78
N SER A 112 10.13 -0.53 -7.05
CA SER A 112 9.30 -0.37 -5.86
C SER A 112 8.20 0.65 -6.12
N ASN A 113 6.96 0.35 -5.68
CA ASN A 113 5.84 1.27 -5.81
C ASN A 113 5.59 1.81 -7.24
N VAL A 114 5.67 0.92 -8.22
CA VAL A 114 5.29 1.27 -9.60
C VAL A 114 3.79 1.53 -9.60
N LYS A 115 3.40 2.78 -9.80
CA LYS A 115 1.99 3.19 -9.75
C LYS A 115 1.71 4.36 -10.68
N LYS A 116 0.46 4.45 -11.08
CA LYS A 116 -0.07 5.64 -11.73
C LYS A 116 -0.59 6.62 -10.67
N MET A 117 0.03 7.78 -10.57
CA MET A 117 -0.47 8.88 -9.75
C MET A 117 -1.63 9.59 -10.47
N ARG A 118 -2.57 10.10 -9.70
CA ARG A 118 -3.69 10.86 -10.26
C ARG A 118 -3.26 12.27 -10.58
N THR A 119 -3.46 12.67 -11.82
CA THR A 119 -3.13 14.01 -12.33
C THR A 119 -4.35 14.91 -12.50
N GLY A 120 -5.42 14.73 -11.71
CA GLY A 120 -6.61 15.58 -11.83
C GLY A 120 -7.58 15.41 -10.67
N SER A 121 -8.59 16.30 -10.61
CA SER A 121 -9.65 16.34 -9.58
C SER A 121 -10.80 15.34 -9.83
N LYS A 122 -10.67 14.40 -10.76
CA LYS A 122 -11.70 13.41 -11.07
C LYS A 122 -12.01 12.53 -9.85
N LYS A 123 -13.28 12.14 -9.70
CA LYS A 123 -13.74 11.23 -8.63
C LYS A 123 -13.01 9.88 -8.72
N LYS A 124 -12.75 9.31 -7.55
CA LYS A 124 -12.13 7.98 -7.44
C LYS A 124 -13.13 6.89 -7.81
N HIS A 125 -12.76 6.03 -8.76
CA HIS A 125 -13.53 4.85 -9.12
C HIS A 125 -12.80 3.59 -8.67
N PHE A 126 -13.54 2.52 -8.40
CA PHE A 126 -12.95 1.25 -7.95
C PHE A 126 -12.06 0.60 -9.04
N TYR A 127 -12.36 0.82 -10.31
CA TYR A 127 -11.63 0.30 -11.46
C TYR A 127 -10.44 1.17 -11.92
N ASP A 128 -10.13 2.25 -11.20
CA ASP A 128 -9.03 3.14 -11.59
C ASP A 128 -7.68 2.42 -11.43
N ILE A 129 -6.83 2.49 -12.47
CA ILE A 129 -5.46 1.97 -12.46
C ILE A 129 -4.63 2.61 -11.32
N ALA A 130 -4.96 3.83 -10.93
CA ALA A 130 -4.30 4.52 -9.81
C ALA A 130 -4.54 3.88 -8.43
N ASN A 131 -5.40 2.86 -8.33
CA ASN A 131 -5.59 2.09 -7.11
C ASN A 131 -4.63 0.90 -7.02
N PHE A 132 -3.89 0.62 -8.09
CA PHE A 132 -2.90 -0.45 -8.15
C PHE A 132 -1.50 0.11 -7.94
N ASP A 133 -0.70 -0.61 -7.20
CA ASP A 133 0.74 -0.47 -7.16
C ASP A 133 1.40 -1.85 -7.32
N ALA A 134 2.51 -1.86 -8.03
CA ALA A 134 3.28 -3.07 -8.28
C ALA A 134 4.70 -2.92 -7.74
N THR A 135 5.26 -4.01 -7.25
CA THR A 135 6.64 -4.11 -6.82
C THR A 135 7.28 -5.34 -7.46
N PHE A 136 8.52 -5.21 -7.85
CA PHE A 136 9.31 -6.32 -8.34
C PHE A 136 10.74 -6.19 -7.82
N ALA A 137 11.32 -7.27 -7.34
CA ALA A 137 12.69 -7.32 -6.91
C ALA A 137 13.35 -8.60 -7.40
N TYR A 138 14.51 -8.46 -8.00
CA TYR A 138 15.41 -9.54 -8.35
C TYR A 138 16.72 -9.36 -7.59
N ASN A 139 17.15 -10.37 -6.87
CA ASN A 139 18.44 -10.40 -6.20
C ASN A 139 19.15 -11.68 -6.55
N GLU A 140 20.41 -11.57 -6.96
CA GLU A 140 21.29 -12.68 -7.25
C GLU A 140 22.56 -12.55 -6.42
N ASN A 141 22.95 -13.64 -5.76
CA ASN A 141 24.22 -13.78 -5.09
C ASN A 141 24.94 -14.98 -5.69
N GLU A 142 26.13 -14.76 -6.18
CA GLU A 142 27.03 -15.76 -6.72
C GLU A 142 28.30 -15.81 -5.86
N LYS A 143 28.66 -16.98 -5.38
CA LYS A 143 29.88 -17.22 -4.64
C LYS A 143 30.69 -18.31 -5.35
N LYS A 144 32.01 -18.07 -5.52
CA LYS A 144 33.00 -19.04 -6.02
C LYS A 144 34.18 -19.01 -5.08
N ASP A 145 34.68 -20.18 -4.70
CA ASP A 145 35.89 -20.36 -3.92
C ASP A 145 36.60 -21.68 -4.31
N ILE A 146 37.68 -22.04 -3.63
CA ILE A 146 38.46 -23.24 -3.95
C ILE A 146 37.62 -24.52 -3.83
N ASN A 147 36.73 -24.59 -2.85
CA ASN A 147 35.88 -25.74 -2.59
C ASN A 147 34.56 -25.72 -3.35
N THR A 148 34.18 -24.53 -3.84
CA THR A 148 32.88 -24.27 -4.46
C THR A 148 33.11 -23.77 -5.88
N GLU A 149 32.68 -24.55 -6.86
CA GLU A 149 32.77 -24.14 -8.27
C GLU A 149 31.82 -22.97 -8.55
N PHE A 150 30.60 -23.09 -8.07
CA PHE A 150 29.64 -22.00 -7.99
C PHE A 150 28.57 -22.27 -6.91
N ASP A 151 28.12 -21.24 -6.28
CA ASP A 151 26.94 -21.22 -5.40
C ASP A 151 26.12 -19.98 -5.79
N ILE A 152 25.04 -20.21 -6.51
CA ILE A 152 24.18 -19.16 -7.06
C ILE A 152 22.85 -19.22 -6.33
N VAL A 153 22.46 -18.09 -5.77
CA VAL A 153 21.14 -17.90 -5.13
C VAL A 153 20.42 -16.74 -5.82
N GLN A 154 19.31 -17.07 -6.46
CA GLN A 154 18.44 -16.10 -7.14
C GLN A 154 17.11 -15.99 -6.41
N ASN A 155 16.71 -14.78 -6.08
CA ASN A 155 15.47 -14.48 -5.41
C ASN A 155 14.65 -13.50 -6.24
N TYR A 156 13.50 -13.95 -6.70
CA TYR A 156 12.51 -13.15 -7.43
C TYR A 156 11.34 -12.86 -6.51
N LYS A 157 11.06 -11.58 -6.26
CA LYS A 157 9.90 -11.14 -5.48
C LYS A 157 9.02 -10.27 -6.36
N GLY A 158 7.74 -10.59 -6.40
CA GLY A 158 6.73 -9.80 -7.08
C GLY A 158 5.61 -9.47 -6.11
N GLY A 159 5.04 -8.29 -6.21
CA GLY A 159 3.90 -7.88 -5.41
C GLY A 159 2.96 -7.00 -6.24
N LEU A 160 1.67 -7.27 -6.12
CA LEU A 160 0.63 -6.43 -6.67
C LEU A 160 -0.34 -6.08 -5.55
N ASN A 161 -0.48 -4.78 -5.30
CA ASN A 161 -1.40 -4.26 -4.31
C ASN A 161 -2.51 -3.49 -5.01
N TYR A 162 -3.74 -3.79 -4.66
CA TYR A 162 -4.90 -3.00 -4.99
C TYR A 162 -5.43 -2.37 -3.71
N ASN A 163 -5.60 -1.05 -3.70
CA ASN A 163 -6.12 -0.34 -2.54
C ASN A 163 -7.10 0.75 -2.97
N PHE A 164 -8.37 0.47 -2.75
CA PHE A 164 -9.44 1.41 -2.98
C PHE A 164 -9.98 1.96 -1.67
N ASN A 165 -9.79 3.27 -1.45
CA ASN A 165 -10.32 4.00 -0.31
C ASN A 165 -11.37 4.99 -0.78
N HIS A 166 -12.58 4.85 -0.29
CA HIS A 166 -13.71 5.68 -0.62
C HIS A 166 -14.43 6.19 0.63
N ARG A 167 -14.99 7.38 0.55
CA ARG A 167 -15.91 7.91 1.57
C ARG A 167 -17.32 7.81 1.03
N PRO A 168 -18.04 6.71 1.25
CA PRO A 168 -19.37 6.53 0.72
C PRO A 168 -20.35 7.52 1.37
N LYS A 169 -21.24 8.07 0.56
CA LYS A 169 -22.34 8.86 1.07
C LYS A 169 -23.33 7.93 1.77
N SER A 170 -23.71 8.24 3.00
CA SER A 170 -24.75 7.49 3.68
C SER A 170 -26.12 7.85 3.12
N LEU A 171 -26.84 6.86 2.66
CA LEU A 171 -28.24 6.98 2.29
C LEU A 171 -29.08 6.96 3.57
N LYS A 172 -29.98 7.93 3.71
CA LYS A 172 -30.93 8.04 4.82
C LYS A 172 -32.33 7.95 4.23
N PRO A 173 -32.84 6.74 3.92
CA PRO A 173 -34.09 6.57 3.18
C PRO A 173 -35.29 7.14 3.94
N PHE A 174 -35.26 7.10 5.26
CA PHE A 174 -36.37 7.52 6.11
C PHE A 174 -36.22 8.94 6.69
N LYS A 175 -35.19 9.71 6.32
CA LYS A 175 -34.99 11.09 6.80
C LYS A 175 -36.18 11.99 6.49
N LYS A 176 -36.85 11.76 5.36
CA LYS A 176 -38.09 12.43 4.95
C LYS A 176 -39.21 11.42 5.03
N THR A 177 -39.71 11.11 6.22
CA THR A 177 -40.88 10.26 6.38
C THR A 177 -42.09 10.92 5.68
N PRO A 178 -42.46 10.43 4.49
CA PRO A 178 -43.54 11.07 3.72
C PRO A 178 -44.87 10.98 4.47
N ILE A 179 -45.06 9.93 5.25
CA ILE A 179 -46.25 9.66 6.05
C ILE A 179 -46.45 10.75 7.10
N ILE A 180 -45.42 11.08 7.91
CA ILE A 180 -45.57 12.12 8.98
C ILE A 180 -45.76 13.50 8.36
N LYS A 181 -45.07 13.79 7.25
CA LYS A 181 -45.28 15.06 6.53
C LYS A 181 -46.67 15.18 5.89
N ALA A 182 -47.19 14.07 5.35
CA ALA A 182 -48.51 14.04 4.74
C ALA A 182 -49.62 14.27 5.78
N VAL A 183 -49.53 13.60 6.95
CA VAL A 183 -50.46 13.74 8.06
C VAL A 183 -50.39 15.19 8.63
N GLU A 184 -49.16 15.68 8.86
CA GLU A 184 -48.95 17.09 9.33
C GLU A 184 -49.53 18.09 8.34
N LYS A 185 -49.25 17.93 7.03
CA LYS A 185 -49.76 18.79 5.99
C LYS A 185 -51.30 18.81 5.90
N LYS A 186 -51.89 17.58 5.98
CA LYS A 186 -53.35 17.39 5.91
C LYS A 186 -54.08 18.08 7.10
N HIS A 187 -53.58 17.85 8.32
CA HIS A 187 -54.17 18.46 9.54
C HIS A 187 -53.96 19.97 9.58
N MET A 188 -52.77 20.46 9.28
CA MET A 188 -52.52 21.91 9.20
C MET A 188 -53.35 22.59 8.11
N ALA A 189 -53.55 21.94 6.96
CA ALA A 189 -54.39 22.47 5.90
C ALA A 189 -55.86 22.62 6.34
N LYS A 190 -56.37 21.66 7.15
CA LYS A 190 -57.73 21.73 7.75
C LYS A 190 -57.84 22.93 8.67
N LEU A 191 -56.94 23.08 9.64
CA LEU A 191 -56.92 24.20 10.58
C LEU A 191 -56.74 25.56 9.91
N ILE A 192 -56.01 25.67 8.80
CA ILE A 192 -55.86 26.89 8.01
C ILE A 192 -57.16 27.22 7.28
N LYS A 193 -57.87 26.22 6.74
CA LYS A 193 -59.17 26.42 6.12
C LYS A 193 -60.21 26.98 7.11
N GLU A 194 -60.27 26.35 8.30
CA GLU A 194 -61.20 26.76 9.38
C GLU A 194 -60.88 28.21 9.83
N GLU A 195 -59.60 28.54 10.05
CA GLU A 195 -59.19 29.91 10.39
C GLU A 195 -59.60 30.93 9.31
N LYS A 196 -59.46 30.57 8.02
CA LYS A 196 -59.82 31.43 6.91
C LYS A 196 -61.34 31.71 6.86
N VAL A 197 -62.15 30.65 7.06
CA VAL A 197 -63.60 30.80 7.12
C VAL A 197 -64.02 31.72 8.26
N LEU A 198 -63.45 31.58 9.45
CA LEU A 198 -63.72 32.44 10.58
C LEU A 198 -63.29 33.93 10.38
N LEU A 199 -62.13 34.11 9.71
CA LEU A 199 -61.67 35.45 9.34
C LEU A 199 -62.56 36.11 8.31
N ASP A 200 -63.08 35.35 7.34
CA ASP A 200 -64.00 35.90 6.33
C ASP A 200 -65.40 36.24 6.96
N SER A 201 -65.85 35.34 7.87
CA SER A 201 -67.08 35.69 8.67
C SER A 201 -66.92 36.92 9.56
N LEU A 202 -65.73 37.05 10.17
CA LEU A 202 -65.43 38.23 11.01
C LEU A 202 -65.39 39.52 10.17
N LYS A 203 -64.93 39.51 8.95
CA LYS A 203 -64.95 40.64 8.01
C LYS A 203 -66.38 40.99 7.60
N ALA A 204 -67.22 39.96 7.33
CA ALA A 204 -68.62 40.17 6.94
C ALA A 204 -69.43 40.82 8.06
N ILE A 205 -69.24 40.43 9.31
CA ILE A 205 -70.00 40.86 10.46
C ILE A 205 -69.55 42.27 10.95
N ARG A 206 -68.30 42.66 10.67
CA ARG A 206 -67.77 44.00 11.06
C ARG A 206 -68.52 45.19 10.47
N GLY A 207 -69.28 44.96 9.38
CA GLY A 207 -70.14 46.02 8.74
C GLY A 207 -71.52 46.16 9.35
N ILE A 208 -71.93 45.35 10.33
CA ILE A 208 -73.33 45.34 10.85
C ILE A 208 -73.33 45.99 12.22
N LYS A 209 -74.20 47.06 12.36
CA LYS A 209 -74.45 47.80 13.64
C LYS A 209 -75.17 46.87 14.62
N ASN A 210 -74.65 46.22 15.54
CA ASN A 210 -75.14 45.48 16.68
C ASN A 210 -74.48 44.07 16.86
N SER A 211 -73.29 43.81 16.33
CA SER A 211 -72.70 42.53 16.34
C SER A 211 -71.51 42.37 17.34
N SER A 212 -71.42 43.23 18.36
CA SER A 212 -70.25 43.23 19.26
C SER A 212 -70.06 41.93 20.06
N SER A 213 -71.15 41.24 20.42
CA SER A 213 -71.04 39.92 21.09
C SER A 213 -70.60 38.79 20.14
N GLN A 214 -71.10 38.83 18.92
CA GLN A 214 -70.67 37.78 17.88
C GLN A 214 -69.25 38.03 17.45
N ILE A 215 -68.76 39.26 17.35
CA ILE A 215 -67.36 39.54 17.06
C ILE A 215 -66.44 39.03 18.15
N LYS A 216 -66.82 39.17 19.43
CA LYS A 216 -65.99 38.62 20.54
C LYS A 216 -65.93 37.07 20.52
N ILE A 217 -67.04 36.41 20.21
CA ILE A 217 -67.09 34.98 20.10
C ILE A 217 -66.14 34.50 18.98
N ILE A 218 -66.24 35.02 17.76
CA ILE A 218 -65.37 34.66 16.63
C ILE A 218 -63.92 35.02 16.90
N GLN A 219 -63.60 36.08 17.57
CA GLN A 219 -62.25 36.44 17.99
C GLN A 219 -61.67 35.43 18.99
N THR A 220 -62.51 34.88 19.89
CA THR A 220 -62.11 33.85 20.84
C THR A 220 -61.82 32.54 20.12
N GLU A 221 -62.68 32.15 19.18
CA GLU A 221 -62.50 30.94 18.37
C GLU A 221 -61.22 31.01 17.49
N ILE A 222 -60.93 32.18 16.89
CA ILE A 222 -59.67 32.37 16.14
C ILE A 222 -58.46 32.27 17.07
N LYS A 223 -58.56 32.79 18.30
CA LYS A 223 -57.48 32.71 19.28
C LYS A 223 -57.24 31.25 19.71
N ASP A 224 -58.30 30.49 19.92
CA ASP A 224 -58.22 29.09 20.30
C ASP A 224 -57.66 28.21 19.15
N LEU A 225 -58.09 28.45 17.92
CA LEU A 225 -57.50 27.80 16.74
C LEU A 225 -56.01 28.12 16.56
N LYS A 226 -55.60 29.35 16.82
CA LYS A 226 -54.18 29.70 16.80
C LYS A 226 -53.39 28.94 17.87
N LYS A 227 -53.98 28.80 19.07
CA LYS A 227 -53.41 28.04 20.17
C LYS A 227 -53.29 26.56 19.82
N GLU A 228 -54.34 25.98 19.25
CA GLU A 228 -54.38 24.61 18.77
C GLU A 228 -53.29 24.33 17.71
N LYS A 229 -53.09 25.23 16.75
CA LYS A 229 -52.02 25.15 15.77
C LYS A 229 -50.63 25.10 16.43
N ILE A 230 -50.42 25.93 17.45
CA ILE A 230 -49.14 25.99 18.18
C ILE A 230 -48.92 24.69 18.94
N ASP A 231 -49.92 24.18 19.62
CA ASP A 231 -49.85 22.97 20.42
C ASP A 231 -49.69 21.72 19.54
N TYR A 232 -50.37 21.69 18.40
CA TYR A 232 -50.15 20.63 17.40
C TYR A 232 -48.72 20.62 16.85
N ARG A 233 -48.17 21.79 16.54
CA ARG A 233 -46.76 21.90 16.12
C ARG A 233 -45.81 21.43 17.21
N LYS A 234 -46.05 21.78 18.48
CA LYS A 234 -45.27 21.29 19.63
C LYS A 234 -45.36 19.77 19.78
N LYS A 235 -46.56 19.21 19.66
CA LYS A 235 -46.81 17.75 19.73
C LYS A 235 -46.10 17.02 18.60
N MET A 236 -46.17 17.52 17.37
CA MET A 236 -45.47 16.94 16.22
C MET A 236 -43.96 17.05 16.36
N THR A 237 -43.45 18.11 16.93
CA THR A 237 -42.02 18.27 17.21
C THR A 237 -41.55 17.27 18.25
N LYS A 238 -42.33 17.03 19.32
CA LYS A 238 -42.08 16.00 20.33
C LYS A 238 -42.11 14.60 19.68
N LEU A 239 -43.09 14.29 18.84
CA LEU A 239 -43.20 13.03 18.13
C LEU A 239 -42.01 12.79 17.21
N LYS A 240 -41.57 13.81 16.45
CA LYS A 240 -40.37 13.75 15.62
C LYS A 240 -39.08 13.51 16.42
N ARG A 241 -39.05 13.91 17.69
CA ARG A 241 -37.92 13.68 18.62
C ARG A 241 -38.04 12.41 19.46
N SER A 242 -39.13 11.66 19.33
CA SER A 242 -39.32 10.42 20.10
C SER A 242 -38.23 9.39 19.82
N LYS A 243 -37.81 8.67 20.86
CA LYS A 243 -36.75 7.64 20.77
C LYS A 243 -37.12 6.51 19.80
N TYR A 244 -38.38 6.15 19.71
CA TYR A 244 -38.88 5.10 18.82
C TYR A 244 -38.78 5.49 17.33
N LEU A 245 -39.09 6.75 17.02
CA LEU A 245 -38.92 7.27 15.66
C LEU A 245 -37.46 7.62 15.32
N ALA A 246 -36.60 7.80 16.33
CA ALA A 246 -35.18 8.05 16.12
C ALA A 246 -34.50 6.88 15.41
N LEU A 247 -34.81 5.64 15.79
CA LEU A 247 -34.30 4.43 15.12
C LEU A 247 -34.62 4.43 13.62
N TYR A 248 -35.83 4.83 13.25
CA TYR A 248 -36.25 4.87 11.87
C TYR A 248 -35.70 6.09 11.11
N ARG A 249 -35.73 7.27 11.73
CA ARG A 249 -35.25 8.53 11.16
C ARG A 249 -33.74 8.54 10.97
N ASP A 250 -33.01 7.98 11.92
CA ASP A 250 -31.54 8.03 11.96
C ASP A 250 -30.93 6.80 11.29
N PHE A 251 -31.77 5.88 10.77
CA PHE A 251 -31.29 4.76 9.97
C PHE A 251 -30.52 5.29 8.77
N ASN A 252 -29.32 4.79 8.63
CA ASN A 252 -28.44 5.12 7.52
C ASN A 252 -27.80 3.84 6.98
N PHE A 253 -27.67 3.81 5.69
CA PHE A 253 -27.08 2.69 4.98
C PHE A 253 -26.01 3.18 4.02
N GLN A 254 -24.86 2.52 4.01
CA GLN A 254 -23.79 2.76 3.06
C GLN A 254 -23.69 1.57 2.12
N TYR A 255 -24.02 1.78 0.86
CA TYR A 255 -24.06 0.73 -0.16
C TYR A 255 -22.68 0.31 -0.67
N MET A 256 -21.64 1.12 -0.45
CA MET A 256 -20.27 0.83 -0.86
C MET A 256 -19.35 0.67 0.34
N PRO A 257 -18.37 -0.23 0.29
CA PRO A 257 -17.35 -0.33 1.31
C PRO A 257 -16.47 0.91 1.33
N GLN A 258 -15.91 1.22 2.50
CA GLN A 258 -15.00 2.33 2.70
C GLN A 258 -13.60 2.01 2.21
N GLN A 259 -13.19 0.76 2.37
CA GLN A 259 -11.89 0.27 1.94
C GLN A 259 -12.01 -1.14 1.39
N VAL A 260 -11.40 -1.35 0.24
CA VAL A 260 -11.16 -2.67 -0.34
C VAL A 260 -9.68 -2.73 -0.67
N GLY A 261 -9.01 -3.70 -0.07
CA GLY A 261 -7.59 -3.94 -0.32
C GLY A 261 -7.37 -5.40 -0.72
N VAL A 262 -6.55 -5.60 -1.72
CA VAL A 262 -6.04 -6.91 -2.12
C VAL A 262 -4.54 -6.78 -2.27
N LYS A 263 -3.79 -7.59 -1.55
CA LYS A 263 -2.33 -7.63 -1.65
C LYS A 263 -1.91 -9.04 -2.03
N THR A 264 -1.18 -9.16 -3.11
CA THR A 264 -0.58 -10.42 -3.54
C THR A 264 0.93 -10.30 -3.50
N ASN A 265 1.60 -11.31 -2.94
CA ASN A 265 3.04 -11.41 -2.95
C ASN A 265 3.44 -12.76 -3.53
N MET A 266 4.41 -12.73 -4.41
CA MET A 266 5.05 -13.91 -4.98
C MET A 266 6.53 -13.87 -4.61
N ASN A 267 7.05 -14.98 -4.16
CA ASN A 267 8.47 -15.17 -3.88
C ASN A 267 8.93 -16.49 -4.50
N ARG A 268 9.92 -16.41 -5.38
CA ARG A 268 10.58 -17.58 -5.98
C ARG A 268 12.05 -17.56 -5.63
N LEU A 269 12.49 -18.56 -4.91
CA LEU A 269 13.88 -18.80 -4.59
C LEU A 269 14.39 -19.94 -5.48
N TYR A 270 15.49 -19.68 -6.15
CA TYR A 270 16.25 -20.67 -6.88
C TYR A 270 17.68 -20.67 -6.36
N SER A 271 18.22 -21.82 -6.00
CA SER A 271 19.63 -21.95 -5.70
C SER A 271 20.22 -23.15 -6.41
N ALA A 272 21.43 -22.99 -6.88
CA ALA A 272 22.23 -24.03 -7.52
C ALA A 272 23.64 -23.98 -6.93
N ARG A 273 24.10 -25.09 -6.39
CA ARG A 273 25.43 -25.21 -5.78
C ARG A 273 26.15 -26.41 -6.34
N LYS A 274 27.39 -26.17 -6.78
CA LYS A 274 28.32 -27.23 -7.19
C LYS A 274 29.60 -27.15 -6.37
N ILE A 275 29.90 -28.21 -5.66
CA ILE A 275 31.09 -28.34 -4.83
C ILE A 275 32.18 -28.99 -5.67
N ARG A 276 33.42 -28.55 -5.52
CA ARG A 276 34.59 -29.11 -6.18
C ARG A 276 35.19 -30.16 -5.28
N ASN A 277 35.53 -31.34 -5.85
CA ASN A 277 36.35 -32.30 -5.14
C ASN A 277 37.82 -31.92 -5.29
N VAL A 278 38.35 -31.34 -4.24
CA VAL A 278 39.72 -30.79 -4.23
C VAL A 278 40.77 -31.95 -4.10
N SER A 279 40.36 -33.08 -3.48
CA SER A 279 41.28 -34.21 -3.28
C SER A 279 41.41 -35.12 -4.50
N ASN A 280 40.36 -35.16 -5.33
CA ASN A 280 40.36 -35.95 -6.57
C ASN A 280 39.55 -35.21 -7.64
N ALA A 281 40.27 -34.58 -8.57
CA ALA A 281 39.66 -33.77 -9.64
C ALA A 281 38.81 -34.60 -10.63
N ASP A 282 39.09 -35.90 -10.75
CA ASP A 282 38.35 -36.78 -11.65
C ASP A 282 36.98 -37.20 -11.10
N LEU A 283 36.79 -37.06 -9.79
CA LEU A 283 35.51 -37.36 -9.15
C LEU A 283 34.61 -36.13 -9.17
N LEU A 284 33.71 -36.10 -10.13
CA LEU A 284 32.72 -35.02 -10.26
C LEU A 284 31.63 -35.15 -9.19
N ILE A 285 31.32 -34.05 -8.53
CA ILE A 285 30.19 -33.92 -7.59
C ILE A 285 29.02 -33.27 -8.32
N ASP A 286 27.88 -33.91 -8.25
CA ASP A 286 26.67 -33.41 -8.90
C ASP A 286 26.18 -32.06 -8.32
N THR A 287 25.57 -31.25 -9.18
CA THR A 287 25.01 -29.96 -8.76
C THR A 287 23.75 -30.16 -7.94
N THR A 288 23.69 -29.53 -6.77
CA THR A 288 22.51 -29.50 -5.92
C THR A 288 21.64 -28.32 -6.28
N PHE A 289 20.34 -28.56 -6.46
CA PHE A 289 19.37 -27.55 -6.79
C PHE A 289 18.33 -27.43 -5.68
N ASN A 290 17.93 -26.20 -5.36
CA ASN A 290 16.79 -25.91 -4.50
C ASN A 290 15.87 -24.90 -5.19
N LYS A 291 14.58 -25.21 -5.28
CA LYS A 291 13.56 -24.38 -5.94
C LYS A 291 12.36 -24.26 -5.02
N ASN A 292 12.13 -23.08 -4.49
CA ASN A 292 10.98 -22.80 -3.64
C ASN A 292 10.14 -21.69 -4.28
N TRP A 293 8.84 -21.85 -4.20
CA TRP A 293 7.90 -20.87 -4.68
C TRP A 293 6.78 -20.67 -3.65
N TYR A 294 6.54 -19.41 -3.30
CA TYR A 294 5.51 -19.00 -2.34
C TYR A 294 4.63 -17.95 -2.98
N PHE A 295 3.34 -18.07 -2.74
CA PHE A 295 2.35 -17.12 -3.22
C PHE A 295 1.35 -16.83 -2.12
N ASP A 296 1.36 -15.58 -1.63
CA ASP A 296 0.50 -15.10 -0.56
C ASP A 296 -0.53 -14.12 -1.09
N ARG A 297 -1.75 -14.21 -0.59
CA ARG A 297 -2.85 -13.31 -0.91
C ARG A 297 -3.48 -12.81 0.37
N ASN A 298 -3.57 -11.51 0.50
CA ASN A 298 -4.20 -10.87 1.65
C ASN A 298 -5.36 -9.99 1.18
N TYR A 299 -6.51 -10.16 1.78
CA TYR A 299 -7.73 -9.41 1.50
C TYR A 299 -8.09 -8.57 2.71
N ASN A 300 -8.44 -7.31 2.48
CA ASN A 300 -8.90 -6.39 3.52
C ASN A 300 -10.16 -5.68 3.03
N LEU A 301 -11.24 -5.80 3.78
CA LEU A 301 -12.50 -5.13 3.50
C LEU A 301 -12.99 -4.42 4.76
N LYS A 302 -13.21 -3.10 4.66
CA LYS A 302 -13.90 -2.32 5.70
C LYS A 302 -15.19 -1.75 5.16
N TRP A 303 -16.30 -2.15 5.74
CA TRP A 303 -17.61 -1.73 5.31
C TRP A 303 -18.48 -1.34 6.50
N ASN A 304 -18.76 -0.07 6.65
CA ASN A 304 -19.72 0.43 7.62
C ASN A 304 -21.12 0.41 6.97
N LEU A 305 -21.80 -0.73 7.05
CA LEU A 305 -23.14 -0.91 6.49
C LEU A 305 -24.12 0.11 7.06
N THR A 306 -24.11 0.28 8.39
CA THR A 306 -24.87 1.30 9.10
C THR A 306 -23.99 2.02 10.10
N ARG A 307 -24.53 2.94 10.88
CA ARG A 307 -23.81 3.63 11.95
C ARG A 307 -23.30 2.66 13.04
N THR A 308 -24.06 1.62 13.30
CA THR A 308 -23.79 0.64 14.36
C THR A 308 -23.20 -0.66 13.82
N LEU A 309 -23.56 -1.06 12.59
CA LEU A 309 -23.08 -2.29 11.98
C LEU A 309 -21.86 -2.01 11.10
N LYS A 310 -20.71 -2.46 11.57
CA LYS A 310 -19.41 -2.33 10.88
C LYS A 310 -18.88 -3.74 10.57
N LEU A 311 -18.59 -3.98 9.32
CA LEU A 311 -17.96 -5.21 8.84
C LEU A 311 -16.48 -4.92 8.58
N ASN A 312 -15.61 -5.66 9.27
CA ASN A 312 -14.18 -5.70 9.01
C ASN A 312 -13.83 -7.15 8.66
N TYR A 313 -13.40 -7.38 7.45
CA TYR A 313 -13.00 -8.70 6.97
C TYR A 313 -11.54 -8.66 6.56
N ASN A 314 -10.73 -9.56 7.12
CA ASN A 314 -9.35 -9.79 6.74
C ASN A 314 -9.19 -11.30 6.51
N ALA A 315 -8.56 -11.66 5.39
CA ALA A 315 -8.25 -13.05 5.05
C ALA A 315 -6.86 -13.12 4.40
N SER A 316 -6.17 -14.23 4.60
CA SER A 316 -4.87 -14.55 3.99
C SER A 316 -4.89 -15.96 3.43
#